data_564f1d997325fc6625d7ab5b4165dfe1
#
_entry.id   564f1d997325fc6625d7ab5b4165dfe1
#
_cell.length_a   1.000
_cell.length_b   1.000
_cell.length_c   1.000
_cell.angle_alpha   90.00
_cell.angle_beta   90.00
_cell.angle_gamma   90.00
#
_symmetry.space_group_name_H-M   'P 1'
#
loop_
_entity.id
_entity.type
_entity.pdbx_description
1 polymer ?
#
loop_
_entity_poly.entity_id
_entity_poly.type
_entity_poly.pdbx_seq_one_letter_code
_entity_poly.pdbx_strand_id
1 'polypeptide(L)'
;MCPLQLRTLLFVGWVVGYVAFLLSIRRMWTGKYIRNPVVRSLLVNMLSDLDTIDVTKWYRCNPDLLEESLRPLFIQNQLDADTRAFVEQSEEKSTYLFTQIYYSLVSTILSPLVSRTSINGFLGRGSMFVFSKNQFQQLLQIEPDWVADRLLDLGAGDGGVTKVMAPHFTEVYVTEVSLTMKRRLRKKKFKLLGIDAWQETGFKYDVISCLNLLDRCDDPLRLLKDIRQSLVPGTGRLIMAAVIPFQPWLEIGGRWERPREYIKIQGKTWEEQVNGLTNEVFRKVGFEVESFTRLPYLCEGDIARDYYLLDDAVFVLKSSDDQVAAP
;
A
#
# COMPACT_ATOMS: atom_id res chain seq x y z
N MET A 1 -13.10 29.44 -55.11
CA MET A 1 -13.38 28.92 -53.74
C MET A 1 -13.27 30.06 -52.77
N CYS A 2 -14.32 30.27 -51.96
CA CYS A 2 -14.33 31.34 -50.96
C CYS A 2 -13.29 31.12 -49.86
N PRO A 3 -12.53 32.11 -49.39
CA PRO A 3 -11.51 31.99 -48.37
C PRO A 3 -12.02 31.35 -47.06
N LEU A 4 -13.32 31.48 -46.78
CA LEU A 4 -13.97 30.87 -45.63
C LEU A 4 -14.05 29.33 -45.73
N GLN A 5 -14.31 28.79 -46.92
CA GLN A 5 -14.39 27.34 -47.16
C GLN A 5 -13.03 26.66 -47.05
N LEU A 6 -11.95 27.35 -47.43
CA LEU A 6 -10.60 26.84 -47.29
C LEU A 6 -10.15 26.74 -45.81
N ARG A 7 -10.52 27.74 -45.00
CA ARG A 7 -10.25 27.75 -43.54
C ARG A 7 -11.01 26.65 -42.80
N THR A 8 -12.28 26.42 -43.18
CA THR A 8 -13.10 25.35 -42.60
C THR A 8 -12.55 23.96 -42.95
N LEU A 9 -12.12 23.76 -44.21
CA LEU A 9 -11.50 22.50 -44.66
C LEU A 9 -10.16 22.24 -43.94
N LEU A 10 -9.35 23.26 -43.77
CA LEU A 10 -8.07 23.14 -43.02
C LEU A 10 -8.30 22.84 -41.54
N PHE A 11 -9.31 23.48 -40.93
CA PHE A 11 -9.65 23.22 -39.53
C PHE A 11 -10.20 21.80 -39.32
N VAL A 12 -11.10 21.34 -40.21
CA VAL A 12 -11.63 19.97 -40.18
C VAL A 12 -10.51 18.96 -40.43
N GLY A 13 -9.61 19.21 -41.38
CA GLY A 13 -8.45 18.37 -41.64
C GLY A 13 -7.50 18.30 -40.40
N TRP A 14 -7.32 19.42 -39.73
CA TRP A 14 -6.51 19.47 -38.49
C TRP A 14 -7.17 18.70 -37.33
N VAL A 15 -8.48 18.84 -37.15
CA VAL A 15 -9.25 18.10 -36.10
C VAL A 15 -9.26 16.60 -36.40
N VAL A 16 -9.48 16.19 -37.66
CA VAL A 16 -9.44 14.78 -38.06
C VAL A 16 -8.04 14.20 -37.90
N GLY A 17 -7.00 14.94 -38.27
CA GLY A 17 -5.60 14.56 -38.07
C GLY A 17 -5.25 14.43 -36.58
N TYR A 18 -5.75 15.35 -35.74
CA TYR A 18 -5.56 15.32 -34.29
C TYR A 18 -6.29 14.14 -33.64
N VAL A 19 -7.54 13.87 -34.04
CA VAL A 19 -8.29 12.69 -33.56
C VAL A 19 -7.65 11.38 -34.01
N ALA A 20 -7.19 11.30 -35.27
CA ALA A 20 -6.46 10.14 -35.77
C ALA A 20 -5.12 9.94 -35.07
N PHE A 21 -4.41 11.04 -34.71
CA PHE A 21 -3.21 11.02 -33.91
C PHE A 21 -3.49 10.52 -32.49
N LEU A 22 -4.56 10.99 -31.82
CA LEU A 22 -4.99 10.51 -30.51
C LEU A 22 -5.40 9.03 -30.53
N LEU A 23 -6.12 8.59 -31.56
CA LEU A 23 -6.51 7.17 -31.74
C LEU A 23 -5.30 6.28 -32.05
N SER A 24 -4.32 6.78 -32.80
CA SER A 24 -3.05 6.11 -33.07
C SER A 24 -2.20 5.98 -31.80
N ILE A 25 -2.15 7.02 -30.96
CA ILE A 25 -1.53 6.98 -29.64
C ILE A 25 -2.23 5.97 -28.74
N ARG A 26 -3.57 5.93 -28.72
CA ARG A 26 -4.34 4.94 -27.96
C ARG A 26 -4.04 3.49 -28.39
N ARG A 27 -3.77 3.27 -29.69
CA ARG A 27 -3.40 1.95 -30.23
C ARG A 27 -1.93 1.57 -29.95
N MET A 28 -1.03 2.55 -29.87
CA MET A 28 0.38 2.35 -29.49
C MET A 28 0.60 2.27 -27.98
N TRP A 29 -0.43 2.57 -27.19
CA TRP A 29 -0.30 2.78 -25.75
C TRP A 29 -0.55 1.50 -24.91
N THR A 30 0.25 0.51 -25.13
CA THR A 30 0.56 -0.53 -24.15
C THR A 30 1.77 -0.12 -23.30
N GLY A 31 1.82 1.09 -22.81
CA GLY A 31 2.68 1.58 -21.70
C GLY A 31 4.21 1.43 -21.85
N LYS A 32 4.73 0.69 -22.82
CA LYS A 32 6.15 0.27 -22.90
C LYS A 32 7.09 1.20 -23.66
N TYR A 33 6.58 2.18 -24.43
CA TYR A 33 7.44 2.86 -25.42
C TYR A 33 7.71 4.36 -25.22
N ILE A 34 7.02 5.03 -24.29
CA ILE A 34 7.29 6.45 -24.03
C ILE A 34 8.32 6.57 -22.90
N ARG A 35 9.60 6.75 -23.26
CA ARG A 35 10.71 6.87 -22.32
C ARG A 35 10.77 8.22 -21.59
N ASN A 36 10.15 9.27 -22.13
CA ASN A 36 10.16 10.60 -21.51
C ASN A 36 9.00 10.72 -20.49
N PRO A 37 9.27 10.84 -19.18
CA PRO A 37 8.26 10.89 -18.15
C PRO A 37 7.33 12.11 -18.26
N VAL A 38 7.84 13.27 -18.73
CA VAL A 38 7.05 14.49 -18.91
C VAL A 38 6.02 14.33 -20.04
N VAL A 39 6.43 13.77 -21.18
CA VAL A 39 5.52 13.49 -22.31
C VAL A 39 4.49 12.43 -21.93
N ARG A 40 4.92 11.42 -21.18
CA ARG A 40 4.02 10.38 -20.66
C ARG A 40 2.97 10.97 -19.73
N SER A 41 3.33 11.86 -18.79
CA SER A 41 2.40 12.45 -17.83
C SER A 41 1.38 13.37 -18.51
N LEU A 42 1.82 14.22 -19.45
CA LEU A 42 0.91 15.08 -20.22
C LEU A 42 -0.12 14.26 -20.99
N LEU A 43 0.28 13.12 -21.57
CA LEU A 43 -0.63 12.23 -22.29
C LEU A 43 -1.54 11.44 -21.35
N VAL A 44 -1.06 11.03 -20.19
CA VAL A 44 -1.88 10.32 -19.18
C VAL A 44 -2.96 11.25 -18.63
N ASN A 45 -2.60 12.47 -18.24
CA ASN A 45 -3.57 13.45 -17.72
C ASN A 45 -4.62 13.83 -18.79
N MET A 46 -4.23 13.93 -20.06
CA MET A 46 -5.20 14.16 -21.17
C MET A 46 -6.13 12.97 -21.44
N LEU A 47 -5.79 11.76 -21.00
CA LEU A 47 -6.55 10.53 -21.24
C LEU A 47 -7.28 10.00 -20.01
N SER A 48 -6.89 10.41 -18.80
CA SER A 48 -7.49 9.97 -17.52
C SER A 48 -8.88 10.59 -17.27
N ASP A 49 -9.21 11.70 -17.93
CA ASP A 49 -10.56 12.32 -17.87
C ASP A 49 -11.67 11.44 -18.49
N LEU A 50 -11.34 10.25 -18.98
CA LEU A 50 -12.29 9.41 -19.74
C LEU A 50 -12.82 8.18 -19.01
N ASP A 51 -12.24 7.78 -17.88
CA ASP A 51 -12.72 6.63 -17.12
C ASP A 51 -13.06 7.05 -15.67
N THR A 52 -14.34 7.20 -15.38
CA THR A 52 -14.82 7.28 -13.99
C THR A 52 -14.43 5.99 -13.26
N ILE A 53 -13.48 6.11 -12.34
CA ILE A 53 -13.03 4.97 -11.53
C ILE A 53 -14.19 4.50 -10.66
N ASP A 54 -14.65 3.26 -10.88
CA ASP A 54 -15.68 2.65 -10.05
C ASP A 54 -15.07 2.28 -8.69
N VAL A 55 -15.13 3.22 -7.76
CA VAL A 55 -14.59 3.08 -6.40
C VAL A 55 -15.26 1.96 -5.60
N THR A 56 -16.44 1.48 -6.02
CA THR A 56 -17.11 0.36 -5.34
C THR A 56 -16.33 -0.94 -5.50
N LYS A 57 -15.54 -1.07 -6.55
CA LYS A 57 -14.68 -2.23 -6.79
C LYS A 57 -13.54 -2.35 -5.78
N TRP A 58 -13.13 -1.24 -5.14
CA TRP A 58 -12.05 -1.23 -4.16
C TRP A 58 -12.35 -2.06 -2.90
N TYR A 59 -13.64 -2.29 -2.63
CA TYR A 59 -14.12 -2.93 -1.39
C TYR A 59 -14.91 -4.22 -1.66
N ARG A 60 -15.14 -4.56 -2.96
CA ARG A 60 -15.99 -5.69 -3.32
C ARG A 60 -15.29 -7.01 -3.06
N CYS A 61 -15.95 -7.90 -2.34
CA CYS A 61 -15.58 -9.30 -2.19
C CYS A 61 -16.68 -10.19 -2.74
N ASN A 62 -16.31 -11.32 -3.33
CA ASN A 62 -17.25 -12.38 -3.68
C ASN A 62 -17.17 -13.49 -2.63
N PRO A 63 -18.12 -13.57 -1.66
CA PRO A 63 -18.07 -14.55 -0.59
C PRO A 63 -18.09 -16.01 -1.07
N ASP A 64 -18.66 -16.28 -2.27
CA ASP A 64 -18.73 -17.63 -2.80
C ASP A 64 -17.37 -18.22 -3.17
N LEU A 65 -16.37 -17.36 -3.43
CA LEU A 65 -14.99 -17.76 -3.71
C LEU A 65 -14.13 -17.86 -2.46
N LEU A 66 -14.63 -17.42 -1.30
CA LEU A 66 -13.96 -17.59 -0.02
C LEU A 66 -14.21 -18.98 0.55
N GLU A 67 -13.25 -19.52 1.27
CA GLU A 67 -13.45 -20.70 2.12
C GLU A 67 -14.59 -20.44 3.13
N GLU A 68 -15.36 -21.47 3.43
CA GLU A 68 -16.53 -21.38 4.32
C GLU A 68 -16.16 -20.81 5.70
N SER A 69 -14.98 -21.20 6.21
CA SER A 69 -14.46 -20.71 7.50
C SER A 69 -14.12 -19.21 7.50
N LEU A 70 -13.82 -18.63 6.33
CA LEU A 70 -13.43 -17.23 6.20
C LEU A 70 -14.62 -16.30 5.93
N ARG A 71 -15.71 -16.80 5.34
CA ARG A 71 -16.88 -15.97 4.98
C ARG A 71 -17.41 -15.11 6.13
N PRO A 72 -17.63 -15.64 7.35
CA PRO A 72 -18.14 -14.84 8.47
C PRO A 72 -17.13 -13.83 9.03
N LEU A 73 -15.84 -13.94 8.67
CA LEU A 73 -14.77 -13.08 9.17
C LEU A 73 -14.51 -11.86 8.27
N PHE A 74 -15.15 -11.83 7.09
CA PHE A 74 -15.00 -10.71 6.17
C PHE A 74 -15.81 -9.49 6.63
N ILE A 75 -15.13 -8.36 6.77
CA ILE A 75 -15.74 -7.07 7.10
C ILE A 75 -15.89 -6.25 5.83
N GLN A 76 -17.15 -5.99 5.44
CA GLN A 76 -17.44 -5.16 4.28
C GLN A 76 -17.20 -3.70 4.61
N ASN A 77 -16.23 -3.10 3.97
CA ASN A 77 -15.93 -1.67 4.03
C ASN A 77 -16.48 -0.92 2.81
N GLN A 78 -16.42 0.41 2.87
CA GLN A 78 -16.82 1.31 1.80
C GLN A 78 -15.96 2.58 1.83
N LEU A 79 -16.06 3.37 0.77
CA LEU A 79 -15.39 4.66 0.68
C LEU A 79 -15.90 5.61 1.79
N ASP A 80 -15.02 5.99 2.68
CA ASP A 80 -15.31 6.92 3.76
C ASP A 80 -14.67 8.31 3.55
N ALA A 81 -14.90 9.22 4.50
CA ALA A 81 -14.43 10.59 4.41
C ALA A 81 -12.89 10.71 4.40
N ASP A 82 -12.19 9.90 5.21
CA ASP A 82 -10.73 9.95 5.30
C ASP A 82 -10.08 9.42 4.01
N THR A 83 -10.61 8.32 3.46
CA THR A 83 -10.15 7.78 2.18
C THR A 83 -10.36 8.79 1.06
N ARG A 84 -11.53 9.43 1.02
CA ARG A 84 -11.84 10.49 0.03
C ARG A 84 -10.89 11.67 0.18
N ALA A 85 -10.65 12.13 1.41
CA ALA A 85 -9.73 13.24 1.68
C ALA A 85 -8.30 12.94 1.23
N PHE A 86 -7.83 11.68 1.38
CA PHE A 86 -6.51 11.29 0.88
C PHE A 86 -6.44 11.36 -0.64
N VAL A 87 -7.48 10.90 -1.36
CA VAL A 87 -7.55 10.97 -2.83
C VAL A 87 -7.54 12.42 -3.28
N GLU A 88 -8.44 13.25 -2.75
CA GLU A 88 -8.55 14.68 -3.08
C GLU A 88 -7.24 15.44 -2.84
N GLN A 89 -6.57 15.18 -1.70
CA GLN A 89 -5.25 15.79 -1.41
C GLN A 89 -4.16 15.32 -2.38
N SER A 90 -4.22 14.07 -2.83
CA SER A 90 -3.26 13.53 -3.79
C SER A 90 -3.46 14.16 -5.17
N GLU A 91 -4.72 14.30 -5.59
CA GLU A 91 -5.10 14.99 -6.83
C GLU A 91 -4.67 16.46 -6.79
N GLU A 92 -4.96 17.19 -5.71
CA GLU A 92 -4.52 18.58 -5.54
C GLU A 92 -2.99 18.71 -5.68
N LYS A 93 -2.22 17.88 -5.00
CA LYS A 93 -0.75 17.90 -5.04
C LYS A 93 -0.20 17.60 -6.42
N SER A 94 -0.88 16.77 -7.22
CA SER A 94 -0.45 16.45 -8.59
C SER A 94 -0.55 17.65 -9.52
N THR A 95 -1.47 18.60 -9.26
CA THR A 95 -1.64 19.82 -10.08
C THR A 95 -0.48 20.80 -9.94
N TYR A 96 0.35 20.72 -8.90
CA TYR A 96 1.50 21.62 -8.70
C TYR A 96 2.67 21.24 -9.64
N LEU A 97 2.53 21.57 -10.93
CA LEU A 97 3.45 21.15 -12.00
C LEU A 97 4.92 21.42 -11.70
N PHE A 98 5.29 22.62 -11.23
CA PHE A 98 6.69 22.94 -10.91
C PHE A 98 7.25 22.08 -9.78
N THR A 99 6.43 21.80 -8.76
CA THR A 99 6.80 20.89 -7.67
C THR A 99 7.00 19.47 -8.18
N GLN A 100 6.15 19.00 -9.07
CA GLN A 100 6.27 17.66 -9.66
C GLN A 100 7.50 17.54 -10.57
N ILE A 101 7.80 18.57 -11.36
CA ILE A 101 9.04 18.64 -12.17
C ILE A 101 10.27 18.59 -11.26
N TYR A 102 10.29 19.40 -10.19
CA TYR A 102 11.37 19.39 -9.20
C TYR A 102 11.56 18.00 -8.58
N TYR A 103 10.47 17.37 -8.13
CA TYR A 103 10.51 16.01 -7.58
C TYR A 103 11.04 14.99 -8.59
N SER A 104 10.63 15.09 -9.84
CA SER A 104 11.08 14.21 -10.92
C SER A 104 12.59 14.37 -11.18
N LEU A 105 13.07 15.60 -11.24
CA LEU A 105 14.52 15.90 -11.45
C LEU A 105 15.35 15.35 -10.29
N VAL A 106 14.97 15.66 -9.05
CA VAL A 106 15.71 15.18 -7.86
C VAL A 106 15.68 13.65 -7.81
N SER A 107 14.54 13.04 -8.09
CA SER A 107 14.42 11.58 -8.11
C SER A 107 15.32 10.95 -9.17
N THR A 108 15.40 11.53 -10.35
CA THR A 108 16.27 11.05 -11.44
C THR A 108 17.76 11.13 -11.07
N ILE A 109 18.16 12.21 -10.40
CA ILE A 109 19.56 12.41 -9.98
C ILE A 109 19.95 11.46 -8.84
N LEU A 110 19.03 11.25 -7.86
CA LEU A 110 19.32 10.48 -6.65
C LEU A 110 19.07 8.96 -6.81
N SER A 111 18.24 8.53 -7.75
CA SER A 111 17.85 7.11 -7.91
C SER A 111 19.02 6.13 -8.10
N PRO A 112 20.19 6.50 -8.69
CA PRO A 112 21.32 5.58 -8.75
C PRO A 112 22.03 5.37 -7.41
N LEU A 113 21.82 6.28 -6.43
CA LEU A 113 22.56 6.33 -5.17
C LEU A 113 21.77 5.88 -3.95
N VAL A 114 20.45 6.10 -3.97
CA VAL A 114 19.58 5.83 -2.81
C VAL A 114 18.25 5.24 -3.25
N SER A 115 17.63 4.44 -2.35
CA SER A 115 16.32 3.83 -2.61
C SER A 115 15.23 4.86 -2.84
N ARG A 116 14.19 4.47 -3.60
CA ARG A 116 13.02 5.31 -3.88
C ARG A 116 12.33 5.78 -2.59
N THR A 117 12.23 4.92 -1.58
CA THR A 117 11.71 5.26 -0.25
C THR A 117 12.52 6.38 0.41
N SER A 118 13.85 6.32 0.33
CA SER A 118 14.72 7.36 0.90
C SER A 118 14.59 8.71 0.17
N ILE A 119 14.42 8.68 -1.16
CA ILE A 119 14.17 9.88 -1.97
C ILE A 119 12.82 10.50 -1.59
N ASN A 120 11.77 9.70 -1.51
CA ASN A 120 10.45 10.18 -1.10
C ASN A 120 10.48 10.78 0.31
N GLY A 121 11.17 10.14 1.25
CA GLY A 121 11.38 10.68 2.59
C GLY A 121 12.13 12.00 2.62
N PHE A 122 13.15 12.17 1.78
CA PHE A 122 13.90 13.42 1.62
C PHE A 122 13.02 14.54 1.06
N LEU A 123 12.27 14.25 0.00
CA LEU A 123 11.38 15.20 -0.67
C LEU A 123 10.10 15.50 0.12
N GLY A 124 9.81 14.73 1.17
CA GLY A 124 8.58 14.91 1.94
C GLY A 124 7.31 14.45 1.23
N ARG A 125 7.45 13.55 0.24
CA ARG A 125 6.34 13.02 -0.59
C ARG A 125 6.19 11.51 -0.42
N GLY A 126 5.21 10.94 -1.14
CA GLY A 126 4.99 9.49 -1.19
C GLY A 126 4.31 8.99 0.07
N SER A 127 3.40 9.77 0.64
CA SER A 127 2.52 9.32 1.71
C SER A 127 1.67 8.16 1.23
N MET A 128 1.39 7.23 2.14
CA MET A 128 0.61 6.03 1.88
C MET A 128 -0.60 5.98 2.81
N PHE A 129 -1.67 5.38 2.31
CA PHE A 129 -2.91 5.18 3.05
C PHE A 129 -3.37 3.74 2.87
N VAL A 130 -3.59 3.04 3.97
CA VAL A 130 -4.07 1.65 3.99
C VAL A 130 -5.51 1.60 4.50
N PHE A 131 -5.79 2.31 5.59
CA PHE A 131 -7.11 2.36 6.22
C PHE A 131 -7.34 3.70 6.93
N SER A 132 -8.59 4.08 7.05
CA SER A 132 -9.04 5.19 7.89
C SER A 132 -9.10 4.77 9.37
N LYS A 133 -9.31 5.75 10.25
CA LYS A 133 -9.53 5.47 11.67
C LYS A 133 -10.74 4.56 11.89
N ASN A 134 -11.83 4.81 11.19
CA ASN A 134 -13.05 4.01 11.30
C ASN A 134 -12.85 2.58 10.78
N GLN A 135 -12.18 2.42 9.62
CA GLN A 135 -11.87 1.10 9.06
C GLN A 135 -10.94 0.30 9.97
N PHE A 136 -9.95 0.95 10.59
CA PHE A 136 -9.08 0.34 11.60
C PHE A 136 -9.87 -0.17 12.81
N GLN A 137 -10.77 0.65 13.35
CA GLN A 137 -11.61 0.28 14.50
C GLN A 137 -12.55 -0.88 14.17
N GLN A 138 -13.19 -0.84 13.02
CA GLN A 138 -14.07 -1.94 12.55
C GLN A 138 -13.29 -3.24 12.36
N LEU A 139 -12.08 -3.16 11.78
CA LEU A 139 -11.25 -4.33 11.52
C LEU A 139 -10.80 -5.00 12.81
N LEU A 140 -10.40 -4.24 13.82
CA LEU A 140 -10.03 -4.74 15.16
C LEU A 140 -11.26 -5.02 16.05
N GLN A 141 -12.46 -4.65 15.60
CA GLN A 141 -13.71 -4.75 16.37
C GLN A 141 -13.62 -4.06 17.73
N ILE A 142 -13.04 -2.86 17.75
CA ILE A 142 -12.80 -2.04 18.94
C ILE A 142 -13.68 -0.79 18.96
N GLU A 143 -14.03 -0.33 20.16
CA GLU A 143 -14.72 0.95 20.36
C GLU A 143 -13.76 2.15 20.18
N PRO A 144 -14.28 3.34 19.89
CA PRO A 144 -13.46 4.53 19.65
C PRO A 144 -12.57 4.97 20.84
N ASP A 145 -12.91 4.61 22.06
CA ASP A 145 -12.23 4.90 23.32
C ASP A 145 -11.35 3.74 23.80
N TRP A 146 -11.32 2.62 23.06
CA TRP A 146 -10.43 1.50 23.37
C TRP A 146 -8.96 1.92 23.33
N VAL A 147 -8.20 1.55 24.34
CA VAL A 147 -6.76 1.82 24.48
C VAL A 147 -6.04 0.56 24.94
N ALA A 148 -4.89 0.28 24.34
CA ALA A 148 -3.95 -0.74 24.76
C ALA A 148 -2.58 -0.14 25.08
N ASP A 149 -1.67 -0.96 25.61
CA ASP A 149 -0.37 -0.45 26.04
C ASP A 149 0.56 -0.19 24.86
N ARG A 150 0.83 -1.19 24.02
CA ARG A 150 1.96 -1.13 23.06
C ARG A 150 1.57 -1.55 21.65
N LEU A 151 1.83 -0.62 20.72
CA LEU A 151 1.85 -0.88 19.29
C LEU A 151 3.29 -0.98 18.81
N LEU A 152 3.58 -1.96 17.96
CA LEU A 152 4.77 -1.97 17.10
C LEU A 152 4.34 -1.91 15.63
N ASP A 153 4.84 -0.92 14.89
CA ASP A 153 4.61 -0.80 13.44
C ASP A 153 5.91 -1.12 12.69
N LEU A 154 5.93 -2.26 12.01
CA LEU A 154 7.07 -2.74 11.25
C LEU A 154 7.10 -2.11 9.86
N GLY A 155 8.21 -1.42 9.54
CA GLY A 155 8.34 -0.73 8.26
C GLY A 155 7.44 0.50 8.14
N ALA A 156 7.33 1.29 9.20
CA ALA A 156 6.36 2.39 9.36
C ALA A 156 6.43 3.51 8.30
N GLY A 157 7.42 3.49 7.41
CA GLY A 157 7.61 4.48 6.35
C GLY A 157 7.65 5.91 6.90
N ASP A 158 6.79 6.78 6.40
CA ASP A 158 6.70 8.15 6.90
C ASP A 158 5.87 8.28 8.19
N GLY A 159 5.25 7.20 8.67
CA GLY A 159 4.40 7.15 9.84
C GLY A 159 3.01 7.76 9.61
N GLY A 160 2.54 7.82 8.36
CA GLY A 160 1.18 8.25 8.02
C GLY A 160 0.13 7.29 8.55
N VAL A 161 0.28 6.02 8.25
CA VAL A 161 -0.61 4.95 8.72
C VAL A 161 -0.45 4.73 10.23
N THR A 162 0.79 4.73 10.75
CA THR A 162 1.06 4.66 12.19
C THR A 162 0.25 5.71 12.97
N LYS A 163 0.12 6.94 12.44
CA LYS A 163 -0.64 8.04 13.07
C LYS A 163 -2.13 7.71 13.21
N VAL A 164 -2.70 6.89 12.33
CA VAL A 164 -4.11 6.45 12.41
C VAL A 164 -4.31 5.53 13.62
N MET A 165 -3.38 4.61 13.83
CA MET A 165 -3.42 3.63 14.92
C MET A 165 -3.02 4.22 16.27
N ALA A 166 -2.06 5.15 16.29
CA ALA A 166 -1.41 5.69 17.48
C ALA A 166 -2.35 6.18 18.61
N PRO A 167 -3.51 6.80 18.34
CA PRO A 167 -4.43 7.24 19.40
C PRO A 167 -4.97 6.12 20.30
N HIS A 168 -4.86 4.87 19.86
CA HIS A 168 -5.34 3.69 20.57
C HIS A 168 -4.26 3.02 21.43
N PHE A 169 -3.06 3.63 21.56
CA PHE A 169 -1.94 3.02 22.30
C PHE A 169 -1.21 4.02 23.16
N THR A 170 -0.82 3.56 24.36
CA THR A 170 -0.03 4.35 25.30
C THR A 170 1.41 4.55 24.79
N GLU A 171 1.97 3.52 24.16
CA GLU A 171 3.31 3.52 23.62
C GLU A 171 3.30 3.02 22.16
N VAL A 172 3.93 3.81 21.28
CA VAL A 172 4.02 3.48 19.85
C VAL A 172 5.48 3.32 19.46
N TYR A 173 5.83 2.10 19.12
CA TYR A 173 7.14 1.71 18.62
C TYR A 173 7.09 1.53 17.11
N VAL A 174 8.17 1.87 16.42
CA VAL A 174 8.26 1.77 14.96
C VAL A 174 9.62 1.26 14.53
N THR A 175 9.66 0.49 13.44
CA THR A 175 10.91 0.17 12.74
C THR A 175 10.90 0.77 11.35
N GLU A 176 12.07 1.10 10.83
CA GLU A 176 12.24 1.62 9.48
C GLU A 176 13.71 1.53 9.05
N VAL A 177 13.98 1.23 7.79
CA VAL A 177 15.36 1.13 7.23
C VAL A 177 15.87 2.49 6.78
N SER A 178 15.02 3.27 6.10
CA SER A 178 15.38 4.54 5.49
C SER A 178 15.72 5.63 6.52
N LEU A 179 16.91 6.20 6.43
CA LEU A 179 17.35 7.27 7.33
C LEU A 179 16.47 8.53 7.25
N THR A 180 15.98 8.84 6.05
CA THR A 180 15.10 10.00 5.83
C THR A 180 13.73 9.79 6.46
N MET A 181 13.17 8.59 6.36
CA MET A 181 11.93 8.21 7.03
C MET A 181 12.11 8.14 8.56
N LYS A 182 13.22 7.58 9.07
CA LYS A 182 13.56 7.62 10.51
C LYS A 182 13.53 9.04 11.08
N ARG A 183 14.02 10.04 10.33
CA ARG A 183 13.96 11.46 10.76
C ARG A 183 12.51 11.97 10.85
N ARG A 184 11.64 11.55 9.93
CA ARG A 184 10.22 11.91 9.94
C ARG A 184 9.49 11.28 11.11
N LEU A 185 9.75 9.99 11.40
CA LEU A 185 9.18 9.26 12.53
C LEU A 185 9.56 9.89 13.88
N ARG A 186 10.84 10.29 14.03
CA ARG A 186 11.30 11.03 15.23
C ARG A 186 10.58 12.37 15.41
N LYS A 187 10.33 13.11 14.33
CA LYS A 187 9.54 14.37 14.38
C LYS A 187 8.09 14.11 14.84
N LYS A 188 7.52 12.95 14.52
CA LYS A 188 6.20 12.51 14.98
C LYS A 188 6.23 11.94 16.42
N LYS A 189 7.40 11.90 17.07
CA LYS A 189 7.62 11.42 18.44
C LYS A 189 7.36 9.92 18.64
N PHE A 190 7.41 9.11 17.59
CA PHE A 190 7.35 7.66 17.72
C PHE A 190 8.67 7.10 18.26
N LYS A 191 8.59 6.01 19.04
CA LYS A 191 9.76 5.33 19.61
C LYS A 191 10.40 4.43 18.56
N LEU A 192 11.53 4.86 18.00
CA LEU A 192 12.22 4.14 16.94
C LEU A 192 13.05 3.00 17.49
N LEU A 193 12.82 1.78 17.05
CA LEU A 193 13.62 0.59 17.35
C LEU A 193 14.51 0.20 16.14
N GLY A 194 15.57 -0.55 16.44
CA GLY A 194 16.37 -1.22 15.43
C GLY A 194 15.56 -2.31 14.71
N ILE A 195 15.87 -2.53 13.42
CA ILE A 195 15.18 -3.54 12.61
C ILE A 195 15.40 -4.98 13.12
N ASP A 196 16.49 -5.21 13.86
CA ASP A 196 16.85 -6.51 14.44
C ASP A 196 16.72 -6.51 15.99
N ALA A 197 16.19 -5.43 16.59
CA ALA A 197 16.16 -5.27 18.06
C ALA A 197 14.75 -5.22 18.65
N TRP A 198 13.71 -5.21 17.83
CA TRP A 198 12.34 -5.11 18.30
C TRP A 198 11.83 -6.39 19.01
N GLN A 199 12.47 -7.54 18.77
CA GLN A 199 12.15 -8.80 19.41
C GLN A 199 12.73 -8.90 20.84
N GLU A 200 13.81 -8.14 21.14
CA GLU A 200 14.59 -8.23 22.36
C GLU A 200 14.31 -7.09 23.36
N THR A 201 13.12 -6.51 23.32
CA THR A 201 12.75 -5.36 24.15
C THR A 201 12.45 -5.70 25.62
N GLY A 202 12.35 -6.98 25.95
CA GLY A 202 11.99 -7.45 27.28
C GLY A 202 10.50 -7.34 27.63
N PHE A 203 9.66 -6.87 26.71
CA PHE A 203 8.21 -6.81 26.83
C PHE A 203 7.53 -7.32 25.54
N LYS A 204 6.21 -7.54 25.62
CA LYS A 204 5.37 -7.97 24.49
C LYS A 204 4.51 -6.81 24.00
N TYR A 205 4.02 -6.94 22.76
CA TYR A 205 3.16 -5.95 22.13
C TYR A 205 1.70 -6.43 22.09
N ASP A 206 0.77 -5.53 22.35
CA ASP A 206 -0.65 -5.81 22.23
C ASP A 206 -1.06 -5.89 20.77
N VAL A 207 -0.48 -5.03 19.94
CA VAL A 207 -0.67 -5.06 18.49
C VAL A 207 0.67 -4.88 17.79
N ILE A 208 0.91 -5.72 16.78
CA ILE A 208 1.98 -5.52 15.81
C ILE A 208 1.32 -5.29 14.46
N SER A 209 1.74 -4.26 13.72
CA SER A 209 1.35 -4.03 12.33
C SER A 209 2.51 -4.36 11.39
N CYS A 210 2.19 -5.10 10.32
CA CYS A 210 3.08 -5.48 9.24
C CYS A 210 2.36 -5.20 7.91
N LEU A 211 2.42 -3.93 7.47
CA LEU A 211 1.61 -3.42 6.38
C LEU A 211 2.43 -3.35 5.11
N ASN A 212 2.08 -4.20 4.12
CA ASN A 212 2.76 -4.28 2.82
C ASN A 212 4.29 -4.45 2.92
N LEU A 213 4.71 -5.24 3.91
CA LEU A 213 6.11 -5.54 4.20
C LEU A 213 6.45 -7.02 3.92
N LEU A 214 5.49 -7.94 4.04
CA LEU A 214 5.73 -9.37 3.89
C LEU A 214 6.24 -9.73 2.49
N ASP A 215 5.73 -9.08 1.45
CA ASP A 215 6.16 -9.22 0.06
C ASP A 215 7.50 -8.54 -0.24
N ARG A 216 8.08 -7.84 0.73
CA ARG A 216 9.38 -7.13 0.70
C ARG A 216 10.39 -7.71 1.66
N CYS A 217 10.11 -8.87 2.25
CA CYS A 217 10.96 -9.54 3.24
C CYS A 217 11.71 -10.70 2.61
N ASP A 218 12.99 -10.88 2.97
CA ASP A 218 13.84 -11.97 2.48
C ASP A 218 13.50 -13.32 3.11
N ASP A 219 12.99 -13.29 4.36
CA ASP A 219 12.63 -14.47 5.16
C ASP A 219 11.25 -14.23 5.83
N PRO A 220 10.16 -14.25 5.05
CA PRO A 220 8.83 -13.86 5.52
C PRO A 220 8.24 -14.81 6.57
N LEU A 221 8.50 -16.12 6.50
CA LEU A 221 7.96 -17.05 7.50
C LEU A 221 8.69 -16.90 8.84
N ARG A 222 9.98 -16.58 8.82
CA ARG A 222 10.72 -16.25 10.04
C ARG A 222 10.18 -14.98 10.66
N LEU A 223 9.97 -13.92 9.85
CA LEU A 223 9.38 -12.67 10.33
C LEU A 223 8.04 -12.90 11.04
N LEU A 224 7.16 -13.73 10.46
CA LEU A 224 5.86 -14.05 11.06
C LEU A 224 6.01 -14.82 12.39
N LYS A 225 6.95 -15.76 12.49
CA LYS A 225 7.24 -16.47 13.74
C LYS A 225 7.77 -15.52 14.83
N ASP A 226 8.67 -14.62 14.48
CA ASP A 226 9.23 -13.62 15.39
C ASP A 226 8.13 -12.65 15.87
N ILE A 227 7.23 -12.22 14.97
CA ILE A 227 6.03 -11.44 15.32
C ILE A 227 5.18 -12.20 16.32
N ARG A 228 4.83 -13.47 16.03
CA ARG A 228 4.01 -14.29 16.90
C ARG A 228 4.60 -14.41 18.31
N GLN A 229 5.91 -14.62 18.40
CA GLN A 229 6.61 -14.69 19.68
C GLN A 229 6.64 -13.36 20.44
N SER A 230 6.53 -12.23 19.74
CA SER A 230 6.60 -10.89 20.34
C SER A 230 5.23 -10.33 20.75
N LEU A 231 4.14 -10.98 20.36
CA LEU A 231 2.78 -10.62 20.78
C LEU A 231 2.49 -11.05 22.23
N VAL A 232 1.60 -10.31 22.91
CA VAL A 232 1.04 -10.71 24.20
C VAL A 232 0.27 -12.02 24.01
N PRO A 233 0.56 -13.07 24.80
CA PRO A 233 -0.11 -14.35 24.67
C PRO A 233 -1.64 -14.22 24.83
N GLY A 234 -2.39 -14.86 23.95
CA GLY A 234 -3.85 -14.93 23.98
C GLY A 234 -4.59 -13.67 23.50
N THR A 235 -4.07 -12.48 23.79
CA THR A 235 -4.75 -11.20 23.46
C THR A 235 -4.07 -10.39 22.37
N GLY A 236 -2.79 -10.65 22.10
CA GLY A 236 -2.04 -9.91 21.09
C GLY A 236 -2.55 -10.16 19.68
N ARG A 237 -2.54 -9.13 18.84
CA ARG A 237 -3.03 -9.15 17.45
C ARG A 237 -1.96 -8.70 16.47
N LEU A 238 -1.89 -9.37 15.34
CA LEU A 238 -1.12 -8.92 14.18
C LEU A 238 -2.06 -8.31 13.14
N ILE A 239 -1.83 -7.07 12.76
CA ILE A 239 -2.47 -6.46 11.60
C ILE A 239 -1.55 -6.65 10.40
N MET A 240 -2.00 -7.43 9.43
CA MET A 240 -1.25 -7.77 8.23
C MET A 240 -1.94 -7.17 7.01
N ALA A 241 -1.24 -6.37 6.20
CA ALA A 241 -1.70 -6.00 4.87
C ALA A 241 -0.82 -6.63 3.81
N ALA A 242 -1.42 -7.09 2.73
CA ALA A 242 -0.72 -7.65 1.59
C ALA A 242 -1.38 -7.23 0.28
N VAL A 243 -0.57 -6.70 -0.65
CA VAL A 243 -1.04 -6.38 -2.01
C VAL A 243 -1.39 -7.66 -2.77
N ILE A 244 -2.54 -7.67 -3.39
CA ILE A 244 -3.01 -8.77 -4.25
C ILE A 244 -3.02 -8.28 -5.72
N PRO A 245 -2.43 -9.04 -6.66
CA PRO A 245 -1.82 -10.36 -6.50
C PRO A 245 -0.52 -10.32 -5.68
N PHE A 246 -0.37 -11.27 -4.75
CA PHE A 246 0.81 -11.37 -3.88
C PHE A 246 2.04 -11.78 -4.68
N GLN A 247 3.00 -10.87 -4.79
CA GLN A 247 4.23 -11.06 -5.58
C GLN A 247 5.45 -10.58 -4.79
N PRO A 248 6.19 -11.48 -4.12
CA PRO A 248 7.36 -11.09 -3.34
C PRO A 248 8.53 -10.64 -4.20
N TRP A 249 9.04 -9.43 -3.92
CA TRP A 249 10.23 -8.85 -4.55
C TRP A 249 10.98 -7.95 -3.57
N LEU A 250 12.32 -8.08 -3.57
CA LEU A 250 13.21 -7.25 -2.77
C LEU A 250 13.84 -6.14 -3.62
N GLU A 251 13.92 -4.93 -3.07
CA GLU A 251 14.73 -3.86 -3.66
C GLU A 251 16.11 -3.83 -3.00
N ILE A 252 17.12 -4.40 -3.65
CA ILE A 252 18.51 -4.43 -3.17
C ILE A 252 19.37 -3.59 -4.11
N GLY A 253 19.93 -2.48 -3.61
CA GLY A 253 20.81 -1.62 -4.41
C GLY A 253 20.16 -1.06 -5.68
N GLY A 254 18.85 -0.82 -5.67
CA GLY A 254 18.10 -0.31 -6.82
C GLY A 254 17.72 -1.38 -7.86
N ARG A 255 17.95 -2.65 -7.56
CA ARG A 255 17.53 -3.80 -8.38
C ARG A 255 16.43 -4.58 -7.68
N TRP A 256 15.55 -5.19 -8.48
CA TRP A 256 14.50 -6.08 -7.98
C TRP A 256 15.00 -7.51 -8.03
N GLU A 257 15.06 -8.16 -6.87
CA GLU A 257 15.52 -9.54 -6.69
C GLU A 257 14.44 -10.37 -6.02
N ARG A 258 14.47 -11.69 -6.25
CA ARG A 258 13.58 -12.60 -5.53
C ARG A 258 14.10 -12.82 -4.12
N PRO A 259 13.20 -12.90 -3.10
CA PRO A 259 13.61 -13.28 -1.75
C PRO A 259 14.16 -14.70 -1.72
N ARG A 260 15.00 -15.00 -0.73
CA ARG A 260 15.51 -16.36 -0.48
C ARG A 260 14.38 -17.32 -0.20
N GLU A 261 13.42 -16.90 0.60
CA GLU A 261 12.20 -17.66 0.86
C GLU A 261 11.06 -17.08 0.01
N TYR A 262 10.82 -17.71 -1.13
CA TYR A 262 9.78 -17.25 -2.06
C TYR A 262 8.44 -17.92 -1.76
N ILE A 263 7.51 -17.16 -1.19
CA ILE A 263 6.13 -17.59 -0.99
C ILE A 263 5.37 -17.41 -2.32
N LYS A 264 4.89 -18.53 -2.87
CA LYS A 264 4.05 -18.53 -4.07
C LYS A 264 2.61 -18.79 -3.67
N ILE A 265 1.77 -17.79 -3.76
CA ILE A 265 0.33 -17.92 -3.56
C ILE A 265 -0.33 -18.23 -4.90
N GLN A 266 -1.15 -19.27 -4.93
CA GLN A 266 -1.94 -19.65 -6.09
C GLN A 266 -3.29 -18.91 -6.07
N GLY A 267 -3.92 -18.80 -7.25
CA GLY A 267 -5.19 -18.12 -7.40
C GLY A 267 -5.13 -16.94 -8.36
N LYS A 268 -6.25 -16.69 -9.04
CA LYS A 268 -6.39 -15.60 -10.03
C LYS A 268 -7.24 -14.46 -9.48
N THR A 269 -8.13 -14.74 -8.54
CA THR A 269 -8.98 -13.75 -7.90
C THR A 269 -8.40 -13.31 -6.57
N TRP A 270 -8.90 -12.18 -6.06
CA TRP A 270 -8.53 -11.66 -4.76
C TRP A 270 -8.84 -12.69 -3.65
N GLU A 271 -10.03 -13.30 -3.71
CA GLU A 271 -10.53 -14.26 -2.73
C GLU A 271 -9.70 -15.55 -2.72
N GLU A 272 -9.38 -16.09 -3.89
CA GLU A 272 -8.52 -17.29 -3.99
C GLU A 272 -7.14 -17.04 -3.37
N GLN A 273 -6.56 -15.86 -3.55
CA GLN A 273 -5.28 -15.52 -2.93
C GLN A 273 -5.38 -15.26 -1.43
N VAL A 274 -6.50 -14.71 -0.94
CA VAL A 274 -6.80 -14.61 0.50
C VAL A 274 -6.86 -16.01 1.14
N ASN A 275 -7.56 -16.95 0.50
CA ASN A 275 -7.58 -18.35 0.93
C ASN A 275 -6.16 -18.94 0.96
N GLY A 276 -5.38 -18.69 -0.08
CA GLY A 276 -4.00 -19.14 -0.18
C GLY A 276 -3.10 -18.55 0.92
N LEU A 277 -3.14 -17.25 1.17
CA LEU A 277 -2.38 -16.60 2.25
C LEU A 277 -2.76 -17.20 3.62
N THR A 278 -4.05 -17.41 3.85
CA THR A 278 -4.53 -17.99 5.10
C THR A 278 -3.99 -19.39 5.33
N ASN A 279 -4.12 -20.28 4.34
CA ASN A 279 -3.79 -21.69 4.49
C ASN A 279 -2.29 -21.97 4.37
N GLU A 280 -1.65 -21.33 3.41
CA GLU A 280 -0.27 -21.65 3.06
C GLU A 280 0.75 -20.81 3.83
N VAL A 281 0.32 -19.69 4.44
CA VAL A 281 1.21 -18.82 5.18
C VAL A 281 0.80 -18.73 6.64
N PHE A 282 -0.36 -18.13 6.94
CA PHE A 282 -0.71 -17.78 8.31
C PHE A 282 -0.90 -19.01 9.20
N ARG A 283 -1.70 -19.98 8.78
CA ARG A 283 -1.93 -21.22 9.54
C ARG A 283 -0.64 -22.02 9.75
N LYS A 284 0.26 -22.06 8.76
CA LYS A 284 1.54 -22.77 8.87
C LYS A 284 2.48 -22.21 9.93
N VAL A 285 2.37 -20.92 10.23
CA VAL A 285 3.19 -20.26 11.27
C VAL A 285 2.43 -20.09 12.59
N GLY A 286 1.23 -20.69 12.70
CA GLY A 286 0.44 -20.71 13.93
C GLY A 286 -0.36 -19.41 14.16
N PHE A 287 -0.85 -18.79 13.09
CA PHE A 287 -1.83 -17.71 13.15
C PHE A 287 -3.20 -18.16 12.63
N GLU A 288 -4.24 -17.62 13.22
CA GLU A 288 -5.62 -17.70 12.76
C GLU A 288 -6.13 -16.33 12.38
N VAL A 289 -6.98 -16.28 11.34
CA VAL A 289 -7.67 -15.05 10.94
C VAL A 289 -8.82 -14.79 11.91
N GLU A 290 -8.85 -13.62 12.52
CA GLU A 290 -9.93 -13.14 13.38
C GLU A 290 -10.93 -12.28 12.59
N SER A 291 -10.41 -11.43 11.71
CA SER A 291 -11.18 -10.63 10.77
C SER A 291 -10.32 -10.26 9.56
N PHE A 292 -10.92 -9.89 8.45
CA PHE A 292 -10.22 -9.34 7.30
C PHE A 292 -11.15 -8.51 6.42
N THR A 293 -10.54 -7.71 5.54
CA THR A 293 -11.26 -6.84 4.63
C THR A 293 -10.47 -6.59 3.35
N ARG A 294 -11.13 -6.10 2.31
CA ARG A 294 -10.52 -5.58 1.09
C ARG A 294 -10.51 -4.07 1.14
N LEU A 295 -9.35 -3.46 1.00
CA LEU A 295 -9.16 -2.02 1.01
C LEU A 295 -8.26 -1.55 -0.13
N PRO A 296 -8.41 -0.30 -0.58
CA PRO A 296 -7.46 0.30 -1.50
C PRO A 296 -6.17 0.67 -0.76
N TYR A 297 -5.03 0.15 -1.18
CA TYR A 297 -3.74 0.72 -0.79
C TYR A 297 -3.42 1.90 -1.69
N LEU A 298 -3.57 3.09 -1.16
CA LEU A 298 -3.36 4.32 -1.90
C LEU A 298 -1.97 4.89 -1.62
N CYS A 299 -1.29 5.28 -2.67
CA CYS A 299 -0.01 5.98 -2.58
C CYS A 299 -0.14 7.34 -3.27
N GLU A 300 0.38 8.38 -2.62
CA GLU A 300 0.50 9.72 -3.22
C GLU A 300 1.20 9.64 -4.58
N GLY A 301 0.62 10.33 -5.55
CA GLY A 301 1.06 10.28 -6.93
C GLY A 301 2.34 11.05 -7.23
N ASP A 302 2.63 11.15 -8.51
CA ASP A 302 3.77 11.88 -9.07
C ASP A 302 3.32 12.60 -10.36
N ILE A 303 4.29 13.08 -11.13
CA ILE A 303 4.01 13.76 -12.41
C ILE A 303 3.21 12.89 -13.41
N ALA A 304 3.15 11.58 -13.22
CA ALA A 304 2.50 10.65 -14.15
C ALA A 304 1.07 10.28 -13.75
N ARG A 305 0.74 10.36 -12.46
CA ARG A 305 -0.58 9.98 -11.92
C ARG A 305 -0.85 10.77 -10.64
N ASP A 306 -2.11 11.10 -10.41
CA ASP A 306 -2.56 11.80 -9.22
C ASP A 306 -2.38 10.96 -7.96
N TYR A 307 -2.65 9.67 -8.05
CA TYR A 307 -2.36 8.66 -7.04
C TYR A 307 -2.15 7.29 -7.67
N TYR A 308 -1.53 6.40 -6.92
CA TYR A 308 -1.41 4.99 -7.26
C TYR A 308 -2.34 4.19 -6.36
N LEU A 309 -3.04 3.25 -6.98
CA LEU A 309 -3.96 2.33 -6.32
C LEU A 309 -3.44 0.91 -6.46
N LEU A 310 -3.30 0.22 -5.34
CA LEU A 310 -3.06 -1.21 -5.26
C LEU A 310 -4.20 -1.85 -4.47
N ASP A 311 -4.42 -3.13 -4.68
CA ASP A 311 -5.53 -3.88 -4.09
C ASP A 311 -5.03 -4.63 -2.85
N ASP A 312 -5.40 -4.20 -1.66
CA ASP A 312 -4.94 -4.81 -0.41
C ASP A 312 -5.95 -5.81 0.15
N ALA A 313 -5.41 -6.88 0.71
CA ALA A 313 -6.07 -7.71 1.70
C ALA A 313 -5.50 -7.37 3.08
N VAL A 314 -6.34 -6.87 3.98
CA VAL A 314 -5.94 -6.48 5.33
C VAL A 314 -6.58 -7.45 6.33
N PHE A 315 -5.74 -8.08 7.14
CA PHE A 315 -6.14 -9.12 8.10
C PHE A 315 -5.82 -8.69 9.52
N VAL A 316 -6.65 -9.09 10.47
CA VAL A 316 -6.30 -9.22 11.89
C VAL A 316 -6.09 -10.68 12.20
N LEU A 317 -4.92 -11.00 12.71
CA LEU A 317 -4.51 -12.35 13.03
C LEU A 317 -4.25 -12.48 14.52
N LYS A 318 -4.67 -13.60 15.11
CA LYS A 318 -4.35 -14.01 16.48
C LYS A 318 -3.48 -15.26 16.47
N SER A 319 -2.68 -15.45 17.52
CA SER A 319 -1.96 -16.72 17.71
C SER A 319 -2.95 -17.87 17.89
N SER A 320 -2.77 -18.98 17.18
CA SER A 320 -3.51 -20.20 17.45
C SER A 320 -3.07 -20.82 18.78
N ASP A 321 -4.00 -21.31 19.58
CA ASP A 321 -3.73 -21.88 20.90
C ASP A 321 -3.02 -23.24 20.85
N ASP A 322 -2.86 -23.86 19.69
CA ASP A 322 -2.46 -25.24 19.51
C ASP A 322 -0.95 -25.53 19.59
N GLN A 323 -0.10 -24.59 20.05
CA GLN A 323 1.32 -24.91 20.28
C GLN A 323 1.91 -24.26 21.54
N VAL A 324 1.28 -24.50 22.67
CA VAL A 324 1.98 -24.60 23.98
C VAL A 324 2.04 -26.09 24.33
N ALA A 325 2.73 -26.87 23.54
CA ALA A 325 3.15 -28.22 23.92
C ALA A 325 4.45 -28.54 23.18
N ALA A 326 5.57 -28.27 23.78
CA ALA A 326 6.49 -29.25 24.30
C ALA A 326 7.84 -28.61 24.62
N PRO A 327 8.47 -29.14 25.67
CA PRO A 327 9.76 -28.66 26.14
C PRO A 327 10.90 -29.03 25.20
#